data_105c444932859f23c4b47dd17492622e
#
_entry.id   105c444932859f23c4b47dd17492622e
#
_cell.length_a   1.000
_cell.length_b   1.000
_cell.length_c   1.000
_cell.angle_alpha   90.00
_cell.angle_beta   90.00
_cell.angle_gamma   90.00
#
_symmetry.space_group_name_H-M   'P 1'
#
loop_
_entity.id
_entity.type
_entity.pdbx_description
1 polymer ?
#
loop_
_entity_poly.entity_id
_entity_poly.type
_entity_poly.pdbx_seq_one_letter_code
_entity_poly.pdbx_strand_id
1 'polypeptide(L)'
;MMNKLRAEGNRIEAVRRSGVMARILDLGRVDASEDLKGYERTAIRLLGAHRPPKASKDVVLRDYRAPDLDACLGLLDRYKDSVELALAWDKRGLAVELEHPDVSRTLVWEKDGRVRALINFILHDHLGKTVERWAWINHVAFHDLSPAERASFLRAYLSRIREEGFVGTIDFTKRGWPAGPFFRARFIPYPRAVNLVSWTFNPELSLAGIPVVYEIQV
;
A
#
# COMPACT_ATOMS: atom_id res chain seq x y z
N MET A 1 22.50 10.83 9.97
CA MET A 1 22.84 10.09 8.74
C MET A 1 22.79 11.00 7.52
N MET A 2 21.68 11.65 7.15
CA MET A 2 21.56 12.53 5.96
C MET A 2 22.63 13.65 5.88
N ASN A 3 22.95 14.31 6.98
CA ASN A 3 23.97 15.37 6.98
C ASN A 3 25.38 14.87 6.66
N LYS A 4 25.73 13.65 7.06
CA LYS A 4 27.00 13.01 6.73
C LYS A 4 27.10 12.72 5.22
N LEU A 5 26.05 12.14 4.65
CA LEU A 5 25.99 11.82 3.22
C LEU A 5 26.03 13.08 2.35
N ARG A 6 25.42 14.20 2.79
CA ARG A 6 25.52 15.49 2.10
C ARG A 6 26.95 16.05 2.14
N ALA A 7 27.64 15.90 3.26
CA ALA A 7 29.02 16.33 3.39
C ALA A 7 29.98 15.55 2.50
N GLU A 8 29.61 14.36 2.07
CA GLU A 8 30.34 13.51 1.12
C GLU A 8 30.02 13.85 -0.36
N GLY A 9 29.32 14.95 -0.62
CA GLY A 9 29.00 15.41 -1.98
C GLY A 9 27.74 14.74 -2.59
N ASN A 10 27.03 13.93 -1.81
CA ASN A 10 25.79 13.29 -2.30
C ASN A 10 24.64 14.28 -2.31
N ARG A 11 23.85 14.27 -3.36
CA ARG A 11 22.61 15.05 -3.41
C ARG A 11 21.47 14.27 -2.77
N ILE A 12 21.03 14.74 -1.62
CA ILE A 12 19.90 14.17 -0.86
C ILE A 12 18.83 15.24 -0.70
N GLU A 13 17.67 15.00 -1.25
CA GLU A 13 16.55 15.93 -1.27
C GLU A 13 15.30 15.29 -0.65
N ALA A 14 14.55 16.07 0.11
CA ALA A 14 13.20 15.70 0.49
C ALA A 14 12.28 15.93 -0.72
N VAL A 15 11.83 14.87 -1.35
CA VAL A 15 10.91 14.96 -2.50
C VAL A 15 9.55 15.44 -2.04
N ARG A 16 9.01 14.78 -1.02
CA ARG A 16 7.75 15.19 -0.41
C ARG A 16 7.50 14.50 0.94
N ARG A 17 6.53 15.05 1.66
CA ARG A 17 5.93 14.40 2.83
C ARG A 17 4.73 13.58 2.39
N SER A 18 4.72 12.28 2.71
CA SER A 18 3.62 11.37 2.44
C SER A 18 2.87 11.05 3.73
N GLY A 19 1.55 11.06 3.66
CA GLY A 19 0.72 10.58 4.74
C GLY A 19 0.74 9.05 4.82
N VAL A 20 0.17 8.53 5.88
CA VAL A 20 -0.04 7.10 6.08
C VAL A 20 -1.52 6.87 6.34
N MET A 21 -2.09 5.86 5.73
CA MET A 21 -3.43 5.39 6.01
C MET A 21 -3.34 3.99 6.61
N ALA A 22 -4.10 3.74 7.65
CA ALA A 22 -4.11 2.45 8.32
C ALA A 22 -5.52 1.87 8.41
N ARG A 23 -5.60 0.56 8.38
CA ARG A 23 -6.81 -0.20 8.66
C ARG A 23 -6.50 -1.26 9.70
N ILE A 24 -7.10 -1.14 10.86
CA ILE A 24 -6.95 -2.11 11.95
C ILE A 24 -7.96 -3.25 11.74
N LEU A 25 -7.48 -4.48 11.80
CA LEU A 25 -8.31 -5.68 11.62
C LEU A 25 -8.56 -6.42 12.93
N ASP A 26 -7.60 -6.31 13.87
CA ASP A 26 -7.72 -6.82 15.23
C ASP A 26 -7.19 -5.77 16.23
N LEU A 27 -8.13 -4.98 16.76
CA LEU A 27 -7.78 -3.92 17.72
C LEU A 27 -7.23 -4.46 19.04
N GLY A 28 -7.69 -5.64 19.46
CA GLY A 28 -7.24 -6.23 20.72
C GLY A 28 -5.74 -6.61 20.66
N ARG A 29 -5.34 -7.27 19.59
CA ARG A 29 -3.93 -7.65 19.38
C ARG A 29 -3.04 -6.43 19.17
N VAL A 30 -3.47 -5.46 18.36
CA VAL A 30 -2.71 -4.22 18.15
C VAL A 30 -2.53 -3.44 19.45
N ASP A 31 -3.58 -3.29 20.26
CA ASP A 31 -3.51 -2.59 21.55
C ASP A 31 -2.60 -3.32 22.55
N ALA A 32 -2.63 -4.63 22.57
CA ALA A 32 -1.75 -5.44 23.42
C ALA A 32 -0.26 -5.34 23.02
N SER A 33 0.01 -5.26 21.71
CA SER A 33 1.36 -5.18 21.18
C SER A 33 1.98 -3.78 21.26
N GLU A 34 1.22 -2.73 20.95
CA GLU A 34 1.75 -1.39 20.69
C GLU A 34 1.43 -0.34 21.75
N ASP A 35 0.68 -0.68 22.81
CA ASP A 35 0.22 0.27 23.82
C ASP A 35 -0.41 1.54 23.21
N LEU A 36 -1.48 1.37 22.44
CA LEU A 36 -2.18 2.47 21.82
C LEU A 36 -2.60 3.51 22.86
N LYS A 37 -2.36 4.77 22.57
CA LYS A 37 -2.83 5.87 23.41
C LYS A 37 -4.34 5.92 23.42
N GLY A 38 -4.93 6.40 24.51
CA GLY A 38 -6.40 6.44 24.70
C GLY A 38 -7.13 7.14 23.56
N TYR A 39 -6.56 8.24 23.04
CA TYR A 39 -7.15 8.97 21.91
C TYR A 39 -7.09 8.17 20.60
N GLU A 40 -6.03 7.39 20.35
CA GLU A 40 -5.91 6.53 19.16
C GLU A 40 -6.96 5.43 19.18
N ARG A 41 -7.12 4.75 20.33
CA ARG A 41 -8.20 3.76 20.55
C ARG A 41 -9.58 4.35 20.29
N THR A 42 -9.82 5.55 20.83
CA THR A 42 -11.10 6.24 20.66
C THR A 42 -11.33 6.58 19.19
N ALA A 43 -10.35 7.13 18.48
CA ALA A 43 -10.45 7.44 17.07
C ALA A 43 -10.73 6.20 16.22
N ILE A 44 -10.00 5.10 16.44
CA ILE A 44 -10.20 3.82 15.73
C ILE A 44 -11.64 3.31 15.93
N ARG A 45 -12.17 3.40 17.16
CA ARG A 45 -13.52 2.96 17.47
C ARG A 45 -14.60 3.85 16.86
N LEU A 46 -14.47 5.16 16.98
CA LEU A 46 -15.44 6.12 16.44
C LEU A 46 -15.53 6.04 14.92
N LEU A 47 -14.39 5.95 14.24
CA LEU A 47 -14.33 5.80 12.78
C LEU A 47 -14.69 4.39 12.30
N GLY A 48 -14.87 3.45 13.22
CA GLY A 48 -15.21 2.07 12.92
C GLY A 48 -14.10 1.32 12.15
N ALA A 49 -12.86 1.78 12.31
CA ALA A 49 -11.71 1.19 11.61
C ALA A 49 -11.32 -0.20 12.15
N HIS A 50 -11.88 -0.64 13.25
CA HIS A 50 -11.73 -1.97 13.84
C HIS A 50 -12.84 -2.96 13.45
N ARG A 51 -13.92 -2.48 12.85
CA ARG A 51 -15.07 -3.35 12.53
C ARG A 51 -14.68 -4.33 11.43
N PRO A 52 -15.13 -5.60 11.48
CA PRO A 52 -14.86 -6.56 10.42
C PRO A 52 -15.21 -6.01 9.05
N PRO A 53 -14.35 -6.19 8.04
CA PRO A 53 -14.68 -5.82 6.68
C PRO A 53 -15.86 -6.66 6.20
N LYS A 54 -16.80 -6.02 5.50
CA LYS A 54 -17.89 -6.73 4.82
C LYS A 54 -17.49 -6.94 3.37
N ALA A 55 -16.95 -8.12 3.08
CA ALA A 55 -16.63 -8.51 1.71
C ALA A 55 -17.91 -8.55 0.86
N SER A 56 -17.82 -8.11 -0.39
CA SER A 56 -18.86 -8.32 -1.37
C SER A 56 -18.74 -9.72 -1.95
N LYS A 57 -19.85 -10.42 -2.12
CA LYS A 57 -19.88 -11.75 -2.76
C LYS A 57 -19.48 -11.68 -4.24
N ASP A 58 -19.56 -10.50 -4.86
CA ASP A 58 -19.25 -10.30 -6.27
C ASP A 58 -17.75 -10.11 -6.55
N VAL A 59 -16.93 -10.02 -5.49
CA VAL A 59 -15.49 -9.84 -5.61
C VAL A 59 -14.79 -11.06 -5.01
N VAL A 60 -14.35 -11.94 -5.89
CA VAL A 60 -13.54 -13.11 -5.52
C VAL A 60 -12.09 -12.81 -5.85
N LEU A 61 -11.27 -12.70 -4.81
CA LEU A 61 -9.83 -12.54 -4.96
C LEU A 61 -9.15 -13.90 -5.01
N ARG A 62 -8.15 -13.99 -5.87
CA ARG A 62 -7.22 -15.11 -5.88
C ARG A 62 -5.78 -14.64 -5.84
N ASP A 63 -4.90 -15.54 -5.49
CA ASP A 63 -3.47 -15.29 -5.58
C ASP A 63 -3.06 -15.07 -7.04
N TYR A 64 -2.08 -14.19 -7.23
CA TYR A 64 -1.39 -13.98 -8.50
C TYR A 64 -0.78 -15.29 -9.01
N ARG A 65 -0.67 -15.40 -10.32
CA ARG A 65 0.01 -16.50 -11.01
C ARG A 65 0.84 -15.95 -12.15
N ALA A 66 1.92 -16.60 -12.50
CA ALA A 66 2.82 -16.15 -13.57
C ALA A 66 2.12 -15.72 -14.88
N PRO A 67 1.05 -16.39 -15.36
CA PRO A 67 0.31 -15.94 -16.55
C PRO A 67 -0.39 -14.58 -16.41
N ASP A 68 -0.55 -14.06 -15.18
CA ASP A 68 -1.19 -12.75 -14.94
C ASP A 68 -0.22 -11.58 -15.16
N LEU A 69 1.07 -11.85 -15.32
CA LEU A 69 2.12 -10.83 -15.35
C LEU A 69 1.84 -9.71 -16.35
N ASP A 70 1.47 -10.06 -17.58
CA ASP A 70 1.23 -9.07 -18.63
C ASP A 70 0.02 -8.19 -18.33
N ALA A 71 -1.02 -8.77 -17.74
CA ALA A 71 -2.19 -8.02 -17.31
C ALA A 71 -1.86 -7.09 -16.12
N CYS A 72 -1.07 -7.56 -15.17
CA CYS A 72 -0.61 -6.77 -14.03
C CYS A 72 0.28 -5.61 -14.47
N LEU A 73 1.25 -5.87 -15.37
CA LEU A 73 2.10 -4.81 -15.95
C LEU A 73 1.25 -3.75 -16.64
N GLY A 74 0.30 -4.14 -17.49
CA GLY A 74 -0.58 -3.21 -18.17
C GLY A 74 -1.47 -2.39 -17.22
N LEU A 75 -1.86 -2.95 -16.07
CA LEU A 75 -2.58 -2.20 -15.04
C LEU A 75 -1.67 -1.17 -14.35
N LEU A 76 -0.42 -1.50 -14.05
CA LEU A 76 0.54 -0.60 -13.41
C LEU A 76 1.01 0.51 -14.36
N ASP A 77 1.26 0.19 -15.61
CA ASP A 77 1.69 1.17 -16.62
C ASP A 77 0.71 2.33 -16.80
N ARG A 78 -0.60 2.09 -16.63
CA ARG A 78 -1.61 3.16 -16.69
C ARG A 78 -1.46 4.21 -15.58
N TYR A 79 -0.88 3.85 -14.43
CA TYR A 79 -0.56 4.83 -13.39
C TYR A 79 0.63 5.69 -13.76
N LYS A 80 1.64 5.09 -14.37
CA LYS A 80 2.85 5.79 -14.81
C LYS A 80 2.54 7.02 -15.66
N ASP A 81 1.58 6.88 -16.57
CA ASP A 81 1.20 7.96 -17.48
C ASP A 81 0.43 9.11 -16.80
N SER A 82 0.01 8.94 -15.56
CA SER A 82 -0.79 9.91 -14.80
C SER A 82 -0.04 10.63 -13.69
N VAL A 83 1.26 10.38 -13.54
CA VAL A 83 2.09 10.93 -12.45
C VAL A 83 3.43 11.44 -12.97
N GLU A 84 4.04 12.38 -12.23
CA GLU A 84 5.34 12.95 -12.63
C GLU A 84 6.52 12.04 -12.31
N LEU A 85 6.38 11.18 -11.32
CA LEU A 85 7.43 10.22 -10.93
C LEU A 85 6.81 8.86 -10.67
N ALA A 86 7.19 7.88 -11.46
CA ALA A 86 6.80 6.49 -11.27
C ALA A 86 7.98 5.56 -11.52
N LEU A 87 7.96 4.41 -10.89
CA LEU A 87 8.87 3.32 -11.21
C LEU A 87 8.42 2.67 -12.54
N ALA A 88 9.33 2.60 -13.49
CA ALA A 88 9.10 1.89 -14.74
C ALA A 88 9.48 0.42 -14.57
N TRP A 89 8.49 -0.44 -14.59
CA TRP A 89 8.71 -1.88 -14.49
C TRP A 89 9.06 -2.49 -15.83
N ASP A 90 10.09 -3.34 -15.86
CA ASP A 90 10.18 -4.40 -16.86
C ASP A 90 9.51 -5.68 -16.36
N LYS A 91 9.25 -6.61 -17.26
CA LYS A 91 8.58 -7.87 -16.91
C LYS A 91 9.34 -8.69 -15.85
N ARG A 92 10.68 -8.68 -15.93
CA ARG A 92 11.52 -9.47 -15.02
C ARG A 92 11.47 -8.88 -13.59
N GLY A 93 11.65 -7.57 -13.47
CA GLY A 93 11.61 -6.89 -12.19
C GLY A 93 10.23 -7.01 -11.56
N LEU A 94 9.16 -6.80 -12.34
CA LEU A 94 7.80 -6.92 -11.85
C LEU A 94 7.46 -8.35 -11.41
N ALA A 95 7.92 -9.38 -12.15
CA ALA A 95 7.68 -10.77 -11.76
C ALA A 95 8.25 -11.07 -10.37
N VAL A 96 9.47 -10.61 -10.09
CA VAL A 96 10.10 -10.75 -8.77
C VAL A 96 9.32 -10.01 -7.70
N GLU A 97 8.86 -8.79 -8.00
CA GLU A 97 8.12 -7.94 -7.05
C GLU A 97 6.76 -8.55 -6.68
N LEU A 98 6.04 -9.09 -7.67
CA LEU A 98 4.70 -9.63 -7.45
C LEU A 98 4.70 -10.99 -6.77
N GLU A 99 5.78 -11.75 -6.85
CA GLU A 99 5.88 -13.11 -6.31
C GLU A 99 7.22 -13.32 -5.59
N HIS A 100 7.32 -12.78 -4.38
CA HIS A 100 8.43 -13.07 -3.48
C HIS A 100 7.87 -13.76 -2.24
N PRO A 101 7.88 -15.09 -2.15
CA PRO A 101 7.03 -15.89 -1.23
C PRO A 101 7.07 -15.46 0.24
N ASP A 102 8.23 -15.03 0.72
CA ASP A 102 8.44 -14.69 2.14
C ASP A 102 8.42 -13.18 2.41
N VAL A 103 8.34 -12.34 1.37
CA VAL A 103 8.45 -10.90 1.50
C VAL A 103 7.20 -10.18 1.03
N SER A 104 6.67 -10.55 -0.13
CA SER A 104 5.50 -9.89 -0.72
C SER A 104 4.51 -10.89 -1.27
N ARG A 105 3.27 -10.45 -1.37
CA ARG A 105 2.19 -11.26 -1.92
C ARG A 105 1.27 -10.39 -2.76
N THR A 106 0.77 -10.97 -3.84
CA THR A 106 -0.16 -10.28 -4.74
C THR A 106 -1.48 -11.03 -4.81
N LEU A 107 -2.56 -10.28 -4.61
CA LEU A 107 -3.92 -10.74 -4.88
C LEU A 107 -4.46 -10.03 -6.12
N VAL A 108 -5.15 -10.78 -6.96
CA VAL A 108 -5.80 -10.26 -8.15
C VAL A 108 -7.32 -10.47 -8.09
N TRP A 109 -8.06 -9.54 -8.65
CA TRP A 109 -9.48 -9.72 -8.92
C TRP A 109 -9.65 -10.06 -10.40
N GLU A 110 -10.10 -11.28 -10.64
CA GLU A 110 -10.48 -11.75 -11.96
C GLU A 110 -12.00 -11.61 -12.14
N LYS A 111 -12.40 -11.02 -13.25
CA LYS A 111 -13.79 -10.89 -13.66
C LYS A 111 -13.87 -11.14 -15.16
N ASP A 112 -14.77 -12.00 -15.58
CA ASP A 112 -14.98 -12.38 -17.00
C ASP A 112 -13.68 -12.87 -17.68
N GLY A 113 -12.89 -13.68 -16.96
CA GLY A 113 -11.62 -14.24 -17.45
C GLY A 113 -10.49 -13.22 -17.61
N ARG A 114 -10.62 -12.01 -17.02
CA ARG A 114 -9.60 -10.94 -17.11
C ARG A 114 -9.25 -10.42 -15.73
N VAL A 115 -7.96 -10.18 -15.51
CA VAL A 115 -7.49 -9.46 -14.32
C VAL A 115 -7.92 -8.00 -14.42
N ARG A 116 -8.76 -7.56 -13.50
CA ARG A 116 -9.34 -6.21 -13.46
C ARG A 116 -8.69 -5.30 -12.42
N ALA A 117 -8.11 -5.91 -11.41
CA ALA A 117 -7.40 -5.20 -10.35
C ALA A 117 -6.34 -6.09 -9.72
N LEU A 118 -5.33 -5.48 -9.14
CA LEU A 118 -4.33 -6.14 -8.30
C LEU A 118 -4.08 -5.31 -7.03
N ILE A 119 -3.66 -6.02 -5.99
CA ILE A 119 -3.06 -5.46 -4.79
C ILE A 119 -1.87 -6.31 -4.39
N ASN A 120 -0.71 -5.68 -4.33
CA ASN A 120 0.52 -6.27 -3.80
C ASN A 120 0.80 -5.66 -2.43
N PHE A 121 1.25 -6.46 -1.50
CA PHE A 121 1.57 -6.03 -0.14
C PHE A 121 2.76 -6.80 0.41
N ILE A 122 3.56 -6.11 1.19
CA ILE A 122 4.71 -6.66 1.90
C ILE A 122 4.23 -7.27 3.21
N LEU A 123 4.75 -8.45 3.52
CA LEU A 123 4.53 -9.15 4.78
C LEU A 123 5.49 -8.55 5.83
N HIS A 124 4.93 -7.88 6.83
CA HIS A 124 5.72 -7.19 7.82
C HIS A 124 5.40 -7.70 9.23
N ASP A 125 6.38 -8.32 9.89
CA ASP A 125 6.27 -8.69 11.29
C ASP A 125 6.73 -7.51 12.17
N HIS A 126 5.77 -6.89 12.82
CA HIS A 126 5.99 -5.75 13.70
C HIS A 126 6.39 -6.23 15.10
N LEU A 127 7.54 -5.80 15.55
CA LEU A 127 8.11 -6.17 16.86
C LEU A 127 7.68 -5.15 17.91
N GLY A 128 6.56 -5.38 18.57
CA GLY A 128 6.10 -4.67 19.75
C GLY A 128 6.35 -5.50 21.02
N LYS A 129 5.41 -5.49 21.96
CA LYS A 129 5.41 -6.42 23.11
C LYS A 129 5.16 -7.86 22.66
N THR A 130 4.44 -8.02 21.58
CA THR A 130 4.26 -9.27 20.86
C THR A 130 4.66 -9.06 19.40
N VAL A 131 4.88 -10.14 18.67
CA VAL A 131 5.13 -10.06 17.22
C VAL A 131 3.79 -10.13 16.52
N GLU A 132 3.46 -9.09 15.76
CA GLU A 132 2.20 -8.98 15.06
C GLU A 132 2.40 -8.80 13.55
N ARG A 133 1.65 -9.56 12.76
CA ARG A 133 1.75 -9.52 11.31
C ARG A 133 0.89 -8.42 10.71
N TRP A 134 1.54 -7.53 9.97
CA TRP A 134 0.93 -6.44 9.21
C TRP A 134 1.11 -6.65 7.71
N ALA A 135 0.17 -6.13 6.94
CA ALA A 135 0.29 -6.04 5.49
C ALA A 135 0.57 -4.58 5.09
N TRP A 136 1.71 -4.33 4.47
CA TRP A 136 2.04 -3.00 3.95
C TRP A 136 1.74 -2.97 2.46
N ILE A 137 0.72 -2.20 2.08
CA ILE A 137 0.31 -2.09 0.68
C ILE A 137 1.43 -1.43 -0.11
N ASN A 138 1.92 -2.14 -1.11
CA ASN A 138 2.99 -1.69 -1.99
C ASN A 138 2.42 -1.20 -3.31
N HIS A 139 1.60 -2.02 -4.00
CA HIS A 139 0.95 -1.64 -5.24
C HIS A 139 -0.56 -1.88 -5.18
N VAL A 140 -1.31 -0.94 -5.76
CA VAL A 140 -2.75 -1.12 -6.02
C VAL A 140 -3.04 -0.63 -7.43
N ALA A 141 -3.62 -1.47 -8.26
CA ALA A 141 -4.09 -1.07 -9.57
C ALA A 141 -5.55 -1.49 -9.75
N PHE A 142 -6.42 -0.50 -9.97
CA PHE A 142 -7.86 -0.68 -10.10
C PHE A 142 -8.54 0.41 -10.97
N HIS A 143 -7.84 0.90 -12.00
CA HIS A 143 -8.30 2.04 -12.81
C HIS A 143 -9.65 1.82 -13.44
N ASP A 144 -9.86 0.64 -14.02
CA ASP A 144 -11.06 0.31 -14.78
C ASP A 144 -12.28 0.02 -13.90
N LEU A 145 -12.10 0.11 -12.58
CA LEU A 145 -13.17 -0.13 -11.62
C LEU A 145 -13.89 1.16 -11.27
N SER A 146 -15.20 1.10 -11.16
CA SER A 146 -16.01 2.17 -10.56
C SER A 146 -15.61 2.42 -9.09
N PRO A 147 -15.92 3.59 -8.51
CA PRO A 147 -15.63 3.87 -7.10
C PRO A 147 -16.24 2.87 -6.12
N ALA A 148 -17.38 2.26 -6.47
CA ALA A 148 -18.01 1.22 -5.66
C ALA A 148 -17.25 -0.11 -5.73
N GLU A 149 -16.85 -0.52 -6.94
CA GLU A 149 -16.05 -1.73 -7.17
C GLU A 149 -14.68 -1.62 -6.50
N ARG A 150 -14.00 -0.47 -6.59
CA ARG A 150 -12.73 -0.22 -5.88
C ARG A 150 -12.86 -0.42 -4.38
N ALA A 151 -13.91 0.12 -3.77
CA ALA A 151 -14.17 -0.07 -2.35
C ALA A 151 -14.52 -1.53 -2.01
N SER A 152 -15.22 -2.24 -2.90
CA SER A 152 -15.54 -3.66 -2.74
C SER A 152 -14.29 -4.53 -2.85
N PHE A 153 -13.40 -4.22 -3.78
CA PHE A 153 -12.10 -4.87 -3.94
C PHE A 153 -11.24 -4.73 -2.68
N LEU A 154 -11.11 -3.50 -2.15
CA LEU A 154 -10.38 -3.28 -0.90
C LEU A 154 -11.01 -4.01 0.29
N ARG A 155 -12.34 -4.08 0.38
CA ARG A 155 -13.00 -4.85 1.45
C ARG A 155 -12.77 -6.35 1.33
N ALA A 156 -12.74 -6.89 0.11
CA ALA A 156 -12.40 -8.30 -0.13
C ALA A 156 -10.95 -8.60 0.28
N TYR A 157 -10.01 -7.71 -0.09
CA TYR A 157 -8.62 -7.77 0.37
C TYR A 157 -8.53 -7.80 1.89
N LEU A 158 -9.19 -6.85 2.57
CA LEU A 158 -9.18 -6.76 4.03
C LEU A 158 -9.78 -8.01 4.72
N SER A 159 -10.84 -8.59 4.13
CA SER A 159 -11.41 -9.84 4.63
C SER A 159 -10.41 -10.97 4.52
N ARG A 160 -9.77 -11.11 3.36
CA ARG A 160 -8.79 -12.15 3.09
C ARG A 160 -7.60 -12.11 4.05
N ILE A 161 -6.95 -10.96 4.19
CA ILE A 161 -5.79 -10.85 5.10
C ILE A 161 -6.20 -10.99 6.58
N ARG A 162 -7.41 -10.57 6.96
CA ARG A 162 -7.93 -10.81 8.31
C ARG A 162 -8.12 -12.29 8.61
N GLU A 163 -8.67 -13.05 7.68
CA GLU A 163 -8.83 -14.51 7.78
C GLU A 163 -7.48 -15.24 7.91
N GLU A 164 -6.44 -14.66 7.34
CA GLU A 164 -5.05 -15.14 7.43
C GLU A 164 -4.30 -14.65 8.69
N GLY A 165 -4.97 -13.92 9.57
CA GLY A 165 -4.45 -13.54 10.89
C GLY A 165 -3.65 -12.24 10.93
N PHE A 166 -3.65 -11.42 9.87
CA PHE A 166 -3.07 -10.09 9.91
C PHE A 166 -3.85 -9.18 10.86
N VAL A 167 -3.15 -8.41 11.67
CA VAL A 167 -3.77 -7.48 12.63
C VAL A 167 -4.13 -6.14 12.02
N GLY A 168 -3.57 -5.79 10.88
CA GLY A 168 -3.84 -4.56 10.18
C GLY A 168 -3.12 -4.44 8.85
N THR A 169 -3.39 -3.35 8.15
CA THR A 169 -2.71 -2.99 6.92
C THR A 169 -2.44 -1.49 6.89
N ILE A 170 -1.34 -1.12 6.27
CA ILE A 170 -0.87 0.26 6.11
C ILE A 170 -0.73 0.55 4.62
N ASP A 171 -1.10 1.76 4.21
CA ASP A 171 -0.84 2.32 2.90
C ASP A 171 -0.13 3.68 3.06
N PHE A 172 0.97 3.86 2.37
CA PHE A 172 1.59 5.18 2.24
C PHE A 172 0.86 5.95 1.16
N THR A 173 0.23 7.07 1.51
CA THR A 173 -0.58 7.86 0.58
C THR A 173 0.25 8.31 -0.62
N LYS A 174 0.19 7.50 -1.63
CA LYS A 174 0.72 7.78 -2.96
C LYS A 174 -0.39 8.51 -3.70
N ARG A 175 -0.24 9.76 -4.08
CA ARG A 175 -1.32 10.51 -4.73
C ARG A 175 -1.72 9.98 -6.12
N GLY A 176 -1.10 8.89 -6.57
CA GLY A 176 -1.43 8.23 -7.83
C GLY A 176 -2.82 7.58 -7.89
N TRP A 177 -3.48 7.35 -6.75
CA TRP A 177 -4.84 6.82 -6.72
C TRP A 177 -5.77 7.57 -5.78
N PRO A 178 -7.09 7.52 -6.04
CA PRO A 178 -8.05 8.26 -5.24
C PRO A 178 -8.19 7.66 -3.84
N ALA A 179 -8.16 8.51 -2.81
CA ALA A 179 -8.31 8.08 -1.41
C ALA A 179 -9.76 7.65 -1.06
N GLY A 180 -10.75 8.06 -1.83
CA GLY A 180 -12.17 7.78 -1.56
C GLY A 180 -12.51 6.31 -1.33
N PRO A 181 -12.05 5.37 -2.16
CA PRO A 181 -12.24 3.93 -1.94
C PRO A 181 -11.65 3.41 -0.63
N PHE A 182 -10.49 3.92 -0.22
CA PHE A 182 -9.85 3.58 1.04
C PHE A 182 -10.71 4.05 2.23
N PHE A 183 -11.20 5.29 2.21
CA PHE A 183 -12.12 5.78 3.25
C PHE A 183 -13.41 4.96 3.31
N ARG A 184 -13.97 4.58 2.16
CA ARG A 184 -15.14 3.67 2.10
C ARG A 184 -14.85 2.28 2.65
N ALA A 185 -13.60 1.82 2.56
CA ALA A 185 -13.11 0.59 3.18
C ALA A 185 -12.67 0.80 4.64
N ARG A 186 -12.90 2.03 5.19
CA ARG A 186 -12.59 2.43 6.56
C ARG A 186 -11.11 2.45 6.91
N PHE A 187 -10.26 2.75 5.94
CA PHE A 187 -8.92 3.22 6.27
C PHE A 187 -9.02 4.59 6.94
N ILE A 188 -8.19 4.82 7.92
CA ILE A 188 -8.09 6.09 8.63
C ILE A 188 -6.72 6.71 8.41
N PRO A 189 -6.61 8.05 8.30
CA PRO A 189 -5.32 8.71 8.31
C PRO A 189 -4.60 8.40 9.62
N TYR A 190 -3.35 8.01 9.53
CA TYR A 190 -2.48 7.87 10.68
C TYR A 190 -1.79 9.21 10.95
N PRO A 191 -1.65 9.65 12.21
CA PRO A 191 -1.14 11.00 12.50
C PRO A 191 0.34 11.20 12.17
N ARG A 192 1.06 10.13 11.85
CA ARG A 192 2.45 10.20 11.41
C ARG A 192 2.52 10.32 9.90
N ALA A 193 3.52 11.04 9.44
CA ALA A 193 3.85 11.12 8.03
C ALA A 193 5.31 10.73 7.84
N VAL A 194 5.61 10.18 6.68
CA VAL A 194 6.96 9.83 6.26
C VAL A 194 7.46 10.83 5.24
N ASN A 195 8.76 11.08 5.20
CA ASN A 195 9.38 11.87 4.17
C ASN A 195 9.89 10.94 3.08
N LEU A 196 9.43 11.15 1.84
CA LEU A 196 10.08 10.57 0.68
C LEU A 196 11.35 11.36 0.42
N VAL A 197 12.47 10.67 0.43
CA VAL A 197 13.80 11.25 0.21
C VAL A 197 14.39 10.63 -1.03
N SER A 198 14.85 11.46 -1.96
CA SER A 198 15.66 11.00 -3.07
C SER A 198 17.14 11.08 -2.72
N TRP A 199 17.87 10.08 -3.13
CA TRP A 199 19.32 10.08 -3.14
C TRP A 199 19.78 9.82 -4.58
N THR A 200 20.34 10.84 -5.22
CA THR A 200 20.78 10.74 -6.61
C THR A 200 22.28 10.98 -6.74
N PHE A 201 22.88 10.19 -7.60
CA PHE A 201 24.28 10.36 -8.03
C PHE A 201 24.39 11.30 -9.23
N ASN A 202 23.28 11.68 -9.87
CA ASN A 202 23.26 12.68 -10.93
C ASN A 202 23.03 14.07 -10.32
N PRO A 203 24.04 14.98 -10.34
CA PRO A 203 23.91 16.30 -9.74
C PRO A 203 22.91 17.21 -10.47
N GLU A 204 22.58 16.92 -11.72
CA GLU A 204 21.64 17.71 -12.53
C GLU A 204 20.19 17.31 -12.27
N LEU A 205 19.95 16.10 -11.73
CA LEU A 205 18.60 15.62 -11.44
C LEU A 205 18.11 16.15 -10.10
N SER A 206 17.05 16.95 -10.10
CA SER A 206 16.31 17.34 -8.92
C SER A 206 14.91 16.74 -8.91
N LEU A 207 14.57 16.09 -7.84
CA LEU A 207 13.23 15.54 -7.59
C LEU A 207 12.48 16.35 -6.53
N ALA A 208 13.04 17.47 -6.10
CA ALA A 208 12.41 18.36 -5.11
C ALA A 208 11.11 18.98 -5.67
N GLY A 209 10.05 18.93 -4.88
CA GLY A 209 8.78 19.56 -5.22
C GLY A 209 7.90 18.79 -6.23
N ILE A 210 8.24 17.57 -6.61
CA ILE A 210 7.38 16.74 -7.44
C ILE A 210 6.07 16.44 -6.70
N PRO A 211 4.90 16.87 -7.22
CA PRO A 211 3.66 16.80 -6.46
C PRO A 211 3.02 15.41 -6.45
N VAL A 212 3.21 14.61 -7.51
CA VAL A 212 2.57 13.30 -7.63
C VAL A 212 3.63 12.22 -7.89
N VAL A 213 3.71 11.31 -6.94
CA VAL A 213 4.63 10.16 -6.99
C VAL A 213 3.78 8.89 -6.89
N TYR A 214 3.98 7.97 -7.79
CA TYR A 214 3.28 6.69 -7.74
C TYR A 214 4.18 5.71 -7.08
N GLU A 215 5.19 5.48 -6.80
CA GLU A 215 5.84 4.42 -6.03
C GLU A 215 6.85 4.91 -5.02
N ILE A 216 6.67 4.40 -3.83
CA ILE A 216 7.64 4.50 -2.75
C ILE A 216 8.02 3.06 -2.42
N GLN A 217 9.24 2.66 -2.74
CA GLN A 217 9.80 1.47 -2.11
C GLN A 217 10.13 1.80 -0.66
N VAL A 218 9.62 1.00 0.25
CA VAL A 218 9.83 1.16 1.69
C VAL A 218 10.86 0.15 2.16
#